data_8ee81dd0f55f4ff636b976098f732a56
#
_entry.id   8ee81dd0f55f4ff636b976098f732a56
#
_cell.length_a   1.000
_cell.length_b   1.000
_cell.length_c   1.000
_cell.angle_alpha   90.00
_cell.angle_beta   90.00
_cell.angle_gamma   90.00
#
_symmetry.space_group_name_H-M   'P 1'
#
loop_
_entity.id
_entity.type
_entity.pdbx_description
1 polymer ?
#
loop_
_entity_poly.entity_id
_entity_poly.type
_entity_poly.pdbx_seq_one_letter_code
_entity_poly.pdbx_strand_id
1 'polypeptide(L)'
;MRAMKSKFMRTSRSMPGLNLASMPDLIFTVLFFFMLVTHMRDDNLKVKYEVPAGTEVRKLEQKTAVVNIYIGEGGIQVDNQLVTLKGILPYVNQVRKNLSAENQEKLLVSIKADKKTPMGLIADVKKELQKSFALKINYSGTETAE
;
A
#
# COMPACT_ATOMS: atom_id res chain seq x y z
N MET A 1 20.44 -39.25 -77.69
CA MET A 1 19.88 -38.00 -77.07
C MET A 1 19.31 -38.34 -75.74
N ARG A 2 20.03 -37.94 -74.70
CA ARG A 2 19.54 -38.12 -73.31
C ARG A 2 18.91 -36.82 -72.90
N ALA A 3 17.61 -36.84 -72.72
CA ALA A 3 16.89 -35.71 -72.17
C ALA A 3 17.24 -35.56 -70.67
N MET A 4 17.96 -34.52 -70.33
CA MET A 4 18.15 -34.14 -68.94
C MET A 4 16.82 -33.66 -68.37
N LYS A 5 16.17 -34.53 -67.61
CA LYS A 5 15.08 -34.10 -66.71
C LYS A 5 15.68 -33.30 -65.58
N SER A 6 15.67 -32.01 -65.69
CA SER A 6 15.92 -31.15 -64.56
C SER A 6 14.82 -31.38 -63.52
N LYS A 7 15.13 -32.11 -62.50
CA LYS A 7 14.31 -32.20 -61.30
C LYS A 7 14.33 -30.83 -60.63
N PHE A 8 13.39 -29.99 -60.96
CA PHE A 8 13.07 -28.90 -60.11
C PHE A 8 12.48 -29.46 -58.83
N MET A 9 13.35 -29.67 -57.85
CA MET A 9 12.88 -29.87 -56.49
C MET A 9 12.22 -28.60 -56.04
N ARG A 10 10.91 -28.59 -56.02
CA ARG A 10 10.15 -27.59 -55.26
C ARG A 10 10.52 -27.78 -53.80
N THR A 11 11.44 -26.93 -53.35
CA THR A 11 11.66 -26.76 -51.90
C THR A 11 10.37 -26.16 -51.39
N SER A 12 9.52 -26.98 -50.80
CA SER A 12 8.41 -26.47 -50.02
C SER A 12 9.00 -25.63 -48.92
N ARG A 13 8.93 -24.32 -49.07
CA ARG A 13 9.15 -23.42 -47.96
C ARG A 13 8.10 -23.80 -46.91
N SER A 14 8.53 -24.57 -45.91
CA SER A 14 7.75 -24.70 -44.72
C SER A 14 7.52 -23.26 -44.20
N MET A 15 6.27 -22.83 -44.21
CA MET A 15 5.89 -21.59 -43.53
C MET A 15 6.43 -21.66 -42.12
N PRO A 16 7.18 -20.66 -41.65
CA PRO A 16 7.56 -20.63 -40.26
C PRO A 16 6.27 -20.70 -39.43
N GLY A 17 6.10 -21.81 -38.74
CA GLY A 17 4.98 -21.97 -37.83
C GLY A 17 5.00 -20.81 -36.87
N LEU A 18 3.88 -20.10 -36.77
CA LEU A 18 3.67 -19.10 -35.74
C LEU A 18 4.09 -19.72 -34.41
N ASN A 19 5.09 -19.12 -33.82
CA ASN A 19 5.60 -19.57 -32.52
C ASN A 19 4.52 -19.30 -31.46
N LEU A 20 3.59 -20.26 -31.32
CA LEU A 20 2.51 -20.18 -30.33
C LEU A 20 3.04 -20.11 -28.89
N ALA A 21 4.33 -20.39 -28.69
CA ALA A 21 5.00 -20.27 -27.41
C ALA A 21 5.13 -18.79 -26.92
N SER A 22 5.07 -17.80 -27.80
CA SER A 22 5.15 -16.40 -27.42
C SER A 22 3.81 -15.78 -27.02
N MET A 23 2.68 -16.39 -27.39
CA MET A 23 1.34 -15.89 -27.01
C MET A 23 1.05 -16.04 -25.50
N PRO A 24 1.34 -17.18 -24.82
CA PRO A 24 1.20 -17.30 -23.38
C PRO A 24 2.10 -16.33 -22.62
N ASP A 25 3.29 -16.04 -23.11
CA ASP A 25 4.22 -15.10 -22.50
C ASP A 25 3.71 -13.67 -22.54
N LEU A 26 3.13 -13.23 -23.67
CA LEU A 26 2.48 -11.94 -23.78
C LEU A 26 1.34 -11.78 -22.76
N ILE A 27 0.48 -12.80 -22.65
CA ILE A 27 -0.63 -12.80 -21.69
C ILE A 27 -0.10 -12.78 -20.26
N PHE A 28 0.91 -13.58 -19.95
CA PHE A 28 1.55 -13.62 -18.65
C PHE A 28 2.17 -12.26 -18.28
N THR A 29 2.89 -11.63 -19.19
CA THR A 29 3.52 -10.33 -18.98
C THR A 29 2.47 -9.25 -18.72
N VAL A 30 1.38 -9.25 -19.46
CA VAL A 30 0.27 -8.30 -19.25
C VAL A 30 -0.41 -8.52 -17.90
N LEU A 31 -0.69 -9.76 -17.53
CA LEU A 31 -1.27 -10.10 -16.23
C LEU A 31 -0.34 -9.72 -15.07
N PHE A 32 0.95 -9.98 -15.22
CA PHE A 32 1.96 -9.60 -14.24
C PHE A 32 2.07 -8.07 -14.09
N PHE A 33 2.02 -7.34 -15.20
CA PHE A 33 2.00 -5.88 -15.20
C PHE A 33 0.76 -5.34 -14.47
N PHE A 34 -0.43 -5.86 -14.75
CA PHE A 34 -1.64 -5.48 -14.05
C PHE A 34 -1.57 -5.83 -12.55
N MET A 35 -0.99 -6.99 -12.21
CA MET A 35 -0.77 -7.37 -10.82
C MET A 35 0.13 -6.37 -10.11
N LEU A 36 1.24 -5.94 -10.73
CA LEU A 36 2.12 -4.92 -10.16
C LEU A 36 1.39 -3.57 -10.00
N VAL A 37 0.68 -3.13 -11.02
CA VAL A 37 -0.06 -1.86 -10.97
C VAL A 37 -1.15 -1.88 -9.90
N THR A 38 -1.86 -3.00 -9.74
CA THR A 38 -2.87 -3.13 -8.67
C THR A 38 -2.24 -3.19 -7.29
N HIS A 39 -1.10 -3.87 -7.16
CA HIS A 39 -0.40 -3.97 -5.88
C HIS A 39 0.23 -2.63 -5.45
N MET A 40 0.71 -1.84 -6.38
CA MET A 40 1.23 -0.49 -6.10
C MET A 40 0.13 0.55 -5.78
N ARG A 41 -1.14 0.18 -5.96
CA ARG A 41 -2.27 1.06 -5.71
C ARG A 41 -2.78 1.07 -4.27
N ASP A 42 -2.28 0.16 -3.44
CA ASP A 42 -2.78 0.00 -2.07
C ASP A 42 -2.39 1.14 -1.11
N ASP A 43 -1.47 2.01 -1.52
CA ASP A 43 -1.07 3.18 -0.73
C ASP A 43 -1.77 4.48 -1.15
N ASN A 44 -2.92 4.37 -1.81
CA ASN A 44 -3.73 5.56 -2.12
C ASN A 44 -4.31 6.14 -0.83
N LEU A 45 -3.53 7.02 -0.22
CA LEU A 45 -4.03 7.91 0.81
C LEU A 45 -5.23 8.67 0.24
N LYS A 46 -6.42 8.33 0.73
CA LYS A 46 -7.67 9.04 0.38
C LYS A 46 -7.66 10.47 0.91
N VAL A 47 -6.73 10.75 1.81
CA VAL A 47 -6.46 12.08 2.37
C VAL A 47 -5.16 12.59 1.77
N LYS A 48 -5.19 13.79 1.22
CA LYS A 48 -3.99 14.48 0.74
C LYS A 48 -3.08 14.76 1.94
N TYR A 49 -1.93 14.09 1.95
CA TYR A 49 -0.97 14.16 3.03
C TYR A 49 0.39 14.56 2.48
N GLU A 50 0.84 15.76 2.80
CA GLU A 50 2.22 16.19 2.58
C GLU A 50 3.08 15.77 3.75
N VAL A 51 3.97 14.80 3.50
CA VAL A 51 4.96 14.39 4.50
C VAL A 51 5.98 15.49 4.63
N PRO A 52 6.07 16.13 5.79
CA PRO A 52 7.16 17.04 6.04
C PRO A 52 8.46 16.23 6.13
N ALA A 53 9.53 16.73 5.53
CA ALA A 53 10.86 16.13 5.59
C ALA A 53 11.41 16.16 7.03
N GLY A 54 11.19 15.12 7.78
CA GLY A 54 11.77 14.92 9.11
C GLY A 54 12.89 13.89 9.06
N THR A 55 14.04 14.32 9.47
CA THR A 55 15.28 13.56 9.56
C THR A 55 15.27 12.66 10.80
N GLU A 56 14.59 11.59 10.81
CA GLU A 56 14.82 10.37 11.60
C GLU A 56 13.63 9.45 11.54
N VAL A 57 13.52 8.73 10.45
CA VAL A 57 12.70 7.53 10.45
C VAL A 57 13.55 6.43 11.09
N ARG A 58 13.47 6.25 12.39
CA ARG A 58 13.90 5.00 12.99
C ARG A 58 12.95 3.93 12.48
N LYS A 59 13.46 3.15 11.56
CA LYS A 59 12.82 1.95 11.07
C LYS A 59 12.64 0.98 12.24
N LEU A 60 11.46 0.99 12.85
CA LEU A 60 11.10 0.01 13.85
C LEU A 60 10.89 -1.33 13.14
N GLU A 61 11.96 -2.09 12.98
CA GLU A 61 11.95 -3.44 12.36
C GLU A 61 11.35 -4.53 13.25
N GLN A 62 10.59 -4.17 14.26
CA GLN A 62 9.86 -5.19 15.03
C GLN A 62 8.47 -5.36 14.43
N LYS A 63 8.05 -6.60 14.27
CA LYS A 63 6.69 -7.03 13.85
C LYS A 63 5.62 -6.58 14.86
N THR A 64 5.58 -5.30 15.11
CA THR A 64 4.60 -4.65 15.97
C THR A 64 3.41 -4.33 15.10
N ALA A 65 2.23 -4.70 15.53
CA ALA A 65 1.02 -4.28 14.85
C ALA A 65 0.93 -2.76 14.92
N VAL A 66 0.97 -2.10 13.77
CA VAL A 66 0.92 -0.63 13.67
C VAL A 66 -0.36 -0.23 12.97
N VAL A 67 -1.15 0.60 13.62
CA VAL A 67 -2.32 1.26 13.01
C VAL A 67 -1.91 2.67 12.64
N ASN A 68 -2.01 3.00 11.36
CA ASN A 68 -1.66 4.32 10.85
C ASN A 68 -2.91 5.20 10.78
N ILE A 69 -2.86 6.36 11.40
CA ILE A 69 -3.89 7.38 11.34
C ILE A 69 -3.33 8.59 10.60
N TYR A 70 -3.95 8.93 9.48
CA TYR A 70 -3.60 10.10 8.68
C TYR A 70 -4.67 11.17 8.86
N ILE A 71 -4.26 12.37 9.20
CA ILE A 71 -5.14 13.51 9.39
C ILE A 71 -4.74 14.60 8.40
N GLY A 72 -5.64 14.97 7.51
CA GLY A 72 -5.39 15.96 6.47
C GLY A 72 -6.65 16.74 6.11
N GLU A 73 -6.56 17.56 5.08
CA GLU A 73 -7.67 18.40 4.59
C GLU A 73 -8.91 17.59 4.18
N GLY A 74 -8.75 16.35 3.76
CA GLY A 74 -9.85 15.47 3.36
C GLY A 74 -10.53 14.71 4.49
N GLY A 75 -10.08 14.87 5.74
CA GLY A 75 -10.62 14.18 6.91
C GLY A 75 -9.60 13.27 7.61
N ILE A 76 -10.11 12.27 8.29
CA ILE A 76 -9.31 11.30 9.03
C ILE A 76 -9.36 9.96 8.30
N GLN A 77 -8.20 9.40 8.03
CA GLN A 77 -8.06 8.08 7.44
C GLN A 77 -7.33 7.16 8.42
N VAL A 78 -7.89 6.00 8.69
CA VAL A 78 -7.24 4.94 9.47
C VAL A 78 -6.91 3.80 8.53
N ASP A 79 -5.63 3.50 8.41
CA ASP A 79 -5.09 2.59 7.40
C ASP A 79 -5.60 2.96 5.99
N ASN A 80 -6.53 2.22 5.44
CA ASN A 80 -7.08 2.47 4.09
C ASN A 80 -8.54 2.94 4.09
N GLN A 81 -9.11 3.27 5.24
CA GLN A 81 -10.51 3.66 5.37
C GLN A 81 -10.67 5.07 5.90
N LEU A 82 -11.52 5.85 5.25
CA LEU A 82 -11.97 7.12 5.79
C LEU A 82 -12.92 6.86 6.96
N VAL A 83 -12.60 7.45 8.10
CA VAL A 83 -13.41 7.33 9.31
C VAL A 83 -13.69 8.71 9.92
N THR A 84 -14.79 8.79 10.64
CA THR A 84 -15.07 9.96 11.45
C THR A 84 -14.33 9.88 12.78
N LEU A 85 -14.23 11.01 13.49
CA LEU A 85 -13.59 11.07 14.81
C LEU A 85 -14.13 9.99 15.77
N LYS A 86 -15.46 9.81 15.79
CA LYS A 86 -16.12 8.79 16.61
C LYS A 86 -15.91 7.35 16.08
N GLY A 87 -15.56 7.19 14.82
CA GLY A 87 -15.31 5.90 14.18
C GLY A 87 -13.93 5.32 14.45
N ILE A 88 -13.00 6.11 14.96
CA ILE A 88 -11.63 5.68 15.26
C ILE A 88 -11.62 4.61 16.35
N LEU A 89 -12.34 4.85 17.44
CA LEU A 89 -12.38 3.97 18.59
C LEU A 89 -12.89 2.56 18.27
N PRO A 90 -14.06 2.39 17.60
CA PRO A 90 -14.53 1.07 17.22
C PRO A 90 -13.60 0.36 16.24
N TYR A 91 -12.98 1.10 15.31
CA TYR A 91 -12.02 0.53 14.36
C TYR A 91 -10.78 -0.04 15.08
N VAL A 92 -10.16 0.75 15.95
CA VAL A 92 -8.98 0.33 16.73
C VAL A 92 -9.31 -0.85 17.62
N ASN A 93 -10.48 -0.86 18.26
CA ASN A 93 -10.94 -1.99 19.07
C ASN A 93 -11.15 -3.27 18.25
N GLN A 94 -11.66 -3.14 17.03
CA GLN A 94 -11.82 -4.27 16.12
C GLN A 94 -10.48 -4.84 15.70
N VAL A 95 -9.52 -3.98 15.33
CA VAL A 95 -8.16 -4.41 15.01
C VAL A 95 -7.51 -5.10 16.20
N ARG A 96 -7.66 -4.54 17.40
CA ARG A 96 -7.13 -5.12 18.63
C ARG A 96 -7.70 -6.51 18.91
N LYS A 97 -9.00 -6.73 18.73
CA LYS A 97 -9.65 -8.04 18.92
C LYS A 97 -9.13 -9.10 17.95
N ASN A 98 -8.73 -8.70 16.75
CA ASN A 98 -8.18 -9.61 15.75
C ASN A 98 -6.71 -9.98 15.98
N LEU A 99 -6.04 -9.29 16.91
CA LEU A 99 -4.66 -9.55 17.26
C LEU A 99 -4.56 -10.59 18.38
N SER A 100 -3.46 -11.38 18.38
CA SER A 100 -3.13 -12.26 19.50
C SER A 100 -2.82 -11.45 20.76
N ALA A 101 -2.98 -12.07 21.95
CA ALA A 101 -2.79 -11.40 23.24
C ALA A 101 -1.42 -10.70 23.36
N GLU A 102 -0.35 -11.33 22.86
CA GLU A 102 0.99 -10.73 22.86
C GLU A 102 1.11 -9.48 21.97
N ASN A 103 0.41 -9.48 20.83
CA ASN A 103 0.43 -8.39 19.91
C ASN A 103 -0.50 -7.24 20.34
N GLN A 104 -1.51 -7.51 21.14
CA GLN A 104 -2.38 -6.48 21.71
C GLN A 104 -1.62 -5.51 22.61
N GLU A 105 -0.66 -6.01 23.39
CA GLU A 105 0.19 -5.18 24.23
C GLU A 105 1.23 -4.37 23.43
N LYS A 106 1.58 -4.86 22.25
CA LYS A 106 2.56 -4.24 21.36
C LYS A 106 1.92 -3.36 20.28
N LEU A 107 0.60 -3.19 20.31
CA LEU A 107 -0.11 -2.36 19.36
C LEU A 107 0.38 -0.90 19.43
N LEU A 108 0.90 -0.41 18.33
CA LEU A 108 1.36 0.97 18.16
C LEU A 108 0.40 1.72 17.25
N VAL A 109 -0.04 2.88 17.68
CA VAL A 109 -0.82 3.80 16.85
C VAL A 109 0.10 4.91 16.39
N SER A 110 0.30 5.02 15.09
CA SER A 110 1.09 6.07 14.46
C SER A 110 0.16 7.16 13.93
N ILE A 111 0.24 8.35 14.49
CA ILE A 111 -0.54 9.51 14.04
C ILE A 111 0.35 10.36 13.14
N LYS A 112 -0.09 10.52 11.90
CA LYS A 112 0.56 11.35 10.90
C LYS A 112 -0.40 12.48 10.51
N ALA A 113 -0.04 13.70 10.87
CA ALA A 113 -0.86 14.88 10.60
C ALA A 113 -0.18 15.78 9.56
N ASP A 114 -0.99 16.38 8.68
CA ASP A 114 -0.52 17.40 7.75
C ASP A 114 -0.19 18.69 8.50
N LYS A 115 0.73 19.49 7.94
CA LYS A 115 1.15 20.80 8.47
C LYS A 115 -0.01 21.76 8.73
N LYS A 116 -1.04 21.68 7.90
CA LYS A 116 -2.24 22.54 7.98
C LYS A 116 -3.30 22.03 8.95
N THR A 117 -3.09 20.85 9.55
CA THR A 117 -4.07 20.26 10.45
C THR A 117 -4.14 21.02 11.76
N PRO A 118 -5.34 21.46 12.21
CA PRO A 118 -5.48 22.14 13.49
C PRO A 118 -5.08 21.22 14.64
N MET A 119 -4.31 21.75 15.59
CA MET A 119 -3.90 20.98 16.78
C MET A 119 -5.08 20.49 17.63
N GLY A 120 -6.20 21.21 17.61
CA GLY A 120 -7.43 20.79 18.27
C GLY A 120 -7.97 19.45 17.77
N LEU A 121 -7.91 19.21 16.47
CA LEU A 121 -8.33 17.94 15.87
C LEU A 121 -7.41 16.79 16.30
N ILE A 122 -6.12 17.04 16.33
CA ILE A 122 -5.12 16.06 16.80
C ILE A 122 -5.37 15.73 18.28
N ALA A 123 -5.66 16.73 19.11
CA ALA A 123 -5.99 16.52 20.52
C ALA A 123 -7.28 15.72 20.71
N ASP A 124 -8.28 15.93 19.87
CA ASP A 124 -9.53 15.17 19.90
C ASP A 124 -9.32 13.71 19.49
N VAL A 125 -8.54 13.47 18.45
CA VAL A 125 -8.13 12.10 18.05
C VAL A 125 -7.38 11.41 19.20
N LYS A 126 -6.48 12.12 19.85
CA LYS A 126 -5.75 11.59 21.01
C LYS A 126 -6.70 11.22 22.16
N LYS A 127 -7.68 12.05 22.47
CA LYS A 127 -8.67 11.77 23.51
C LYS A 127 -9.50 10.52 23.19
N GLU A 128 -9.92 10.38 21.94
CA GLU A 128 -10.65 9.19 21.50
C GLU A 128 -9.80 7.91 21.61
N LEU A 129 -8.52 7.98 21.26
CA LEU A 129 -7.59 6.86 21.41
C LEU A 129 -7.30 6.51 22.88
N GLN A 130 -7.25 7.50 23.76
CA GLN A 130 -7.04 7.28 25.19
C GLN A 130 -8.19 6.51 25.85
N LYS A 131 -9.40 6.57 25.31
CA LYS A 131 -10.55 5.78 25.75
C LYS A 131 -10.38 4.28 25.48
N SER A 132 -9.57 3.92 24.52
CA SER A 132 -9.25 2.52 24.19
C SER A 132 -8.01 2.02 24.89
N PHE A 133 -7.98 1.95 26.16
CA PHE A 133 -6.95 1.42 27.08
C PHE A 133 -5.56 1.11 26.49
N ALA A 134 -4.54 1.81 26.99
CA ALA A 134 -3.11 1.47 26.93
C ALA A 134 -2.49 1.30 25.53
N LEU A 135 -2.83 2.17 24.60
CA LEU A 135 -2.17 2.20 23.31
C LEU A 135 -0.89 3.03 23.39
N LYS A 136 0.20 2.50 22.88
CA LYS A 136 1.40 3.27 22.63
C LYS A 136 1.15 4.16 21.41
N ILE A 137 1.12 5.46 21.62
CA ILE A 137 0.89 6.44 20.56
C ILE A 137 2.23 7.03 20.15
N ASN A 138 2.54 6.93 18.85
CA ASN A 138 3.67 7.58 18.25
C ASN A 138 3.20 8.73 17.36
N TYR A 139 3.80 9.88 17.49
CA TYR A 139 3.52 11.05 16.66
C TYR A 139 4.62 11.21 15.63
N SER A 140 4.25 11.22 14.37
CA SER A 140 5.11 11.65 13.29
C SER A 140 4.63 13.03 12.82
N GLY A 141 5.08 14.05 13.50
CA GLY A 141 4.90 15.44 13.09
C GLY A 141 6.26 16.05 12.73
N THR A 142 6.29 17.00 11.81
CA THR A 142 7.46 17.85 11.65
C THR A 142 7.47 18.86 12.78
N GLU A 143 8.49 18.85 13.57
CA GLU A 143 8.94 20.08 14.20
C GLU A 143 9.45 21.00 13.08
N THR A 144 8.77 22.11 12.90
CA THR A 144 9.38 23.24 12.19
C THR A 144 10.42 23.80 13.15
N ALA A 145 11.69 23.46 12.93
CA ALA A 145 12.77 24.23 13.52
C ALA A 145 12.68 25.64 12.91
N GLU A 146 12.36 26.63 13.74
CA GLU A 146 12.62 28.01 13.43
C GLU A 146 14.12 28.25 13.30
#